data_989a9c33454c6c1956308590199cb70b
#
_entry.id   989a9c33454c6c1956308590199cb70b
#
_cell.length_a   1.000
_cell.length_b   1.000
_cell.length_c   1.000
_cell.angle_alpha   90.00
_cell.angle_beta   90.00
_cell.angle_gamma   90.00
#
_symmetry.space_group_name_H-M   'P 1'
#
loop_
_entity.id
_entity.type
_entity.pdbx_description
1 polymer ?
#
loop_
_entity_poly.entity_id
_entity_poly.type
_entity_poly.pdbx_seq_one_letter_code
_entity_poly.pdbx_strand_id
1 'polypeptide(L)'
;VVVAGDGVAVGGDRVAVGKVEHAQEVLAYYARSLSMLDPAQLASQDEQAFVALMTGPPAVHRYPGSMAGRVVALAQHIVEHYDGDAAALWSGAADGAELLARLKALPGFGQQKASIFLALLGKQLGVRPAGWERAAGDYALDGYRSVADVTDATSLQKVRDHKRAVKEAAKAARR
;
A
#
# COMPACT_ATOMS: atom_id res chain seq x y z
N VAL A 1 -8.00 3.89 -2.12
CA VAL A 1 -7.64 5.04 -2.99
C VAL A 1 -8.07 6.30 -2.26
N VAL A 2 -7.11 7.02 -1.67
CA VAL A 2 -7.38 8.31 -1.05
C VAL A 2 -7.26 9.37 -2.14
N VAL A 3 -8.38 9.94 -2.53
CA VAL A 3 -8.42 11.17 -3.34
C VAL A 3 -8.42 12.34 -2.37
N ALA A 4 -7.35 13.11 -2.33
CA ALA A 4 -7.30 14.39 -1.60
C ALA A 4 -7.39 15.53 -2.62
N GLY A 5 -8.41 16.36 -2.46
CA GLY A 5 -8.58 17.60 -3.20
C GLY A 5 -7.76 18.75 -2.61
N ASP A 6 -7.44 19.67 -3.49
CA ASP A 6 -7.08 21.07 -3.37
C ASP A 6 -5.91 21.50 -2.50
N GLY A 7 -4.97 22.16 -3.21
CA GLY A 7 -3.69 22.61 -2.72
C GLY A 7 -3.70 23.91 -1.93
N VAL A 8 -2.69 24.06 -1.09
CA VAL A 8 -2.08 25.33 -0.70
C VAL A 8 -0.56 25.17 -0.71
N ALA A 9 0.10 26.00 -1.49
CA ALA A 9 1.54 26.06 -1.60
C ALA A 9 2.12 26.91 -0.46
N VAL A 10 3.10 26.36 0.28
CA VAL A 10 4.09 27.16 1.01
C VAL A 10 5.47 26.57 0.69
N GLY A 11 6.37 27.45 0.29
CA GLY A 11 7.66 27.13 -0.29
C GLY A 11 8.57 26.30 0.60
N GLY A 12 9.30 25.42 -0.05
CA GLY A 12 10.43 24.67 0.52
C GLY A 12 10.59 23.24 0.04
N ASP A 13 9.61 22.60 -0.59
CA ASP A 13 9.74 21.20 -0.99
C ASP A 13 9.00 20.87 -2.30
N ARG A 14 9.25 21.66 -3.34
CA ARG A 14 8.70 21.39 -4.70
C ARG A 14 9.03 19.98 -5.22
N VAL A 15 10.08 19.34 -4.70
CA VAL A 15 10.49 18.01 -5.12
C VAL A 15 9.64 16.89 -4.50
N ALA A 16 9.08 17.09 -3.31
CA ALA A 16 8.26 16.07 -2.64
C ALA A 16 6.80 16.11 -3.11
N VAL A 17 6.25 17.32 -3.32
CA VAL A 17 4.89 17.52 -3.83
C VAL A 17 4.79 17.02 -5.27
N GLY A 18 5.73 17.38 -6.15
CA GLY A 18 5.77 16.88 -7.53
C GLY A 18 5.88 15.36 -7.65
N LYS A 19 6.47 14.66 -6.68
CA LYS A 19 6.54 13.18 -6.70
C LYS A 19 5.21 12.53 -6.34
N VAL A 20 4.40 13.13 -5.49
CA VAL A 20 3.09 12.58 -5.10
C VAL A 20 2.06 12.86 -6.18
N GLU A 21 2.02 14.09 -6.73
CA GLU A 21 1.18 14.47 -7.87
C GLU A 21 1.50 13.62 -9.09
N HIS A 22 2.79 13.44 -9.37
CA HIS A 22 3.27 12.60 -10.44
C HIS A 22 2.87 11.11 -10.27
N ALA A 23 2.98 10.55 -9.06
CA ALA A 23 2.51 9.20 -8.80
C ALA A 23 0.99 9.06 -8.98
N GLN A 24 0.21 10.07 -8.65
CA GLN A 24 -1.24 10.09 -8.85
C GLN A 24 -1.60 10.20 -10.33
N GLU A 25 -0.91 11.03 -11.09
CA GLU A 25 -1.08 11.15 -12.56
C GLU A 25 -0.73 9.83 -13.26
N VAL A 26 0.36 9.21 -12.85
CA VAL A 26 0.80 7.91 -13.34
C VAL A 26 -0.24 6.83 -13.03
N LEU A 27 -0.71 6.74 -11.78
CA LEU A 27 -1.76 5.79 -11.40
C LEU A 27 -3.06 6.04 -12.16
N ALA A 28 -3.43 7.32 -12.36
CA ALA A 28 -4.61 7.69 -13.15
C ALA A 28 -4.45 7.39 -14.65
N TYR A 29 -3.25 7.55 -15.19
CA TYR A 29 -2.93 7.16 -16.57
C TYR A 29 -3.05 5.64 -16.72
N TYR A 30 -2.45 4.87 -15.81
CA TYR A 30 -2.51 3.41 -15.85
C TYR A 30 -3.92 2.89 -15.59
N ALA A 31 -4.66 3.45 -14.65
CA ALA A 31 -6.06 3.09 -14.41
C ALA A 31 -6.94 3.33 -15.64
N ARG A 32 -6.68 4.39 -16.41
CA ARG A 32 -7.41 4.70 -17.64
C ARG A 32 -6.96 3.87 -18.84
N SER A 33 -5.64 3.62 -18.96
CA SER A 33 -5.08 2.92 -20.13
C SER A 33 -5.31 1.42 -20.13
N LEU A 34 -5.57 0.84 -18.95
CA LEU A 34 -5.52 -0.61 -18.77
C LEU A 34 -6.80 -1.20 -18.17
N SER A 35 -7.84 -0.40 -17.87
CA SER A 35 -9.00 -0.87 -17.06
C SER A 35 -8.54 -1.54 -15.74
N MET A 36 -7.38 -1.16 -15.23
CA MET A 36 -6.40 -2.00 -14.60
C MET A 36 -6.35 -1.88 -13.09
N LEU A 37 -7.42 -2.20 -12.47
CA LEU A 37 -7.31 -2.76 -11.12
C LEU A 37 -7.98 -4.15 -11.07
N ASP A 38 -8.23 -4.73 -12.25
CA ASP A 38 -8.74 -6.09 -12.39
C ASP A 38 -7.59 -7.10 -12.25
N PRO A 39 -7.60 -7.94 -11.21
CA PRO A 39 -6.56 -8.94 -11.00
C PRO A 39 -6.40 -9.91 -12.18
N ALA A 40 -7.48 -10.28 -12.88
CA ALA A 40 -7.41 -11.20 -14.01
C ALA A 40 -6.64 -10.59 -15.19
N GLN A 41 -6.88 -9.30 -15.46
CA GLN A 41 -6.13 -8.58 -16.51
C GLN A 41 -4.67 -8.40 -16.13
N LEU A 42 -4.37 -8.06 -14.89
CA LEU A 42 -2.99 -7.95 -14.40
C LEU A 42 -2.24 -9.27 -14.44
N ALA A 43 -2.91 -10.36 -14.05
CA ALA A 43 -2.33 -11.70 -14.03
C ALA A 43 -1.98 -12.22 -15.44
N SER A 44 -2.68 -11.76 -16.46
CA SER A 44 -2.49 -12.17 -17.85
C SER A 44 -1.50 -11.29 -18.63
N GLN A 45 -0.92 -10.26 -18.02
CA GLN A 45 0.03 -9.37 -18.69
C GLN A 45 1.31 -10.10 -19.08
N ASP A 46 1.81 -9.81 -20.28
CA ASP A 46 3.19 -10.14 -20.63
C ASP A 46 4.16 -9.40 -19.71
N GLU A 47 5.06 -10.15 -19.07
CA GLU A 47 5.97 -9.58 -18.06
C GLU A 47 6.85 -8.48 -18.64
N GLN A 48 7.39 -8.66 -19.84
CA GLN A 48 8.29 -7.68 -20.46
C GLN A 48 7.54 -6.42 -20.88
N ALA A 49 6.36 -6.57 -21.45
CA ALA A 49 5.50 -5.44 -21.80
C ALA A 49 5.08 -4.66 -20.54
N PHE A 50 4.75 -5.36 -19.45
CA PHE A 50 4.37 -4.72 -18.21
C PHE A 50 5.54 -4.02 -17.52
N VAL A 51 6.75 -4.61 -17.55
CA VAL A 51 7.98 -3.95 -17.10
C VAL A 51 8.26 -2.69 -17.90
N ALA A 52 8.15 -2.75 -19.23
CA ALA A 52 8.35 -1.59 -20.11
C ALA A 52 7.35 -0.48 -19.77
N LEU A 53 6.09 -0.83 -19.54
CA LEU A 53 5.03 0.08 -19.12
C LEU A 53 5.36 0.76 -17.79
N MET A 54 5.80 0.00 -16.78
CA MET A 54 6.16 0.55 -15.47
C MET A 54 7.48 1.33 -15.45
N THR A 55 8.31 1.14 -16.46
CA THR A 55 9.61 1.83 -16.62
C THR A 55 9.48 3.12 -17.43
N GLY A 56 8.43 3.24 -18.25
CA GLY A 56 8.19 4.39 -19.12
C GLY A 56 8.19 5.71 -18.38
N PRO A 57 8.46 6.86 -19.09
CA PRO A 57 8.38 8.17 -18.45
C PRO A 57 6.91 8.61 -18.28
N PRO A 58 6.50 8.85 -17.04
CA PRO A 58 7.22 8.76 -15.78
C PRO A 58 7.25 7.35 -15.19
N ALA A 59 8.39 6.94 -14.64
CA ALA A 59 8.50 5.63 -13.99
C ALA A 59 7.63 5.55 -12.73
N VAL A 60 6.85 4.48 -12.61
CA VAL A 60 5.91 4.28 -11.48
C VAL A 60 6.63 4.05 -10.16
N HIS A 61 7.83 3.49 -10.22
CA HIS A 61 8.59 3.11 -9.03
C HIS A 61 10.09 3.24 -9.28
N ARG A 62 10.89 3.44 -8.18
CA ARG A 62 12.36 3.50 -8.25
C ARG A 62 12.98 2.22 -8.84
N TYR A 63 12.31 1.07 -8.66
CA TYR A 63 12.73 -0.24 -9.17
C TYR A 63 11.56 -0.86 -9.95
N PRO A 64 11.27 -0.35 -11.16
CA PRO A 64 10.03 -0.69 -11.88
C PRO A 64 9.96 -2.17 -12.27
N GLY A 65 11.06 -2.76 -12.74
CA GLY A 65 11.09 -4.18 -13.12
C GLY A 65 10.77 -5.12 -11.97
N SER A 66 11.44 -4.95 -10.82
CA SER A 66 11.14 -5.76 -9.63
C SER A 66 9.72 -5.54 -9.11
N MET A 67 9.16 -4.34 -9.33
CA MET A 67 7.80 -4.02 -8.89
C MET A 67 6.75 -4.61 -9.83
N ALA A 68 7.01 -4.61 -11.14
CA ALA A 68 6.15 -5.23 -12.13
C ALA A 68 5.94 -6.73 -11.82
N GLY A 69 7.00 -7.49 -11.65
CA GLY A 69 6.89 -8.91 -11.30
C GLY A 69 6.11 -9.16 -10.01
N ARG A 70 6.27 -8.30 -8.98
CA ARG A 70 5.50 -8.42 -7.74
C ARG A 70 4.02 -8.12 -7.91
N VAL A 71 3.67 -7.16 -8.76
CA VAL A 71 2.27 -6.83 -9.06
C VAL A 71 1.61 -7.97 -9.81
N VAL A 72 2.27 -8.52 -10.82
CA VAL A 72 1.77 -9.69 -11.57
C VAL A 72 1.59 -10.90 -10.62
N ALA A 73 2.60 -11.22 -9.83
CA ALA A 73 2.52 -12.33 -8.87
C ALA A 73 1.40 -12.15 -7.83
N LEU A 74 1.18 -10.92 -7.36
CA LEU A 74 0.07 -10.61 -6.47
C LEU A 74 -1.28 -10.82 -7.17
N ALA A 75 -1.42 -10.35 -8.41
CA ALA A 75 -2.63 -10.52 -9.20
C ALA A 75 -2.94 -12.00 -9.48
N GLN A 76 -1.93 -12.78 -9.86
CA GLN A 76 -2.04 -14.23 -10.03
C GLN A 76 -2.50 -14.92 -8.75
N HIS A 77 -1.94 -14.55 -7.60
CA HIS A 77 -2.37 -15.08 -6.31
C HIS A 77 -3.85 -14.78 -6.01
N ILE A 78 -4.31 -13.55 -6.31
CA ILE A 78 -5.73 -13.18 -6.14
C ILE A 78 -6.63 -13.99 -7.08
N VAL A 79 -6.22 -14.18 -8.33
CA VAL A 79 -6.98 -15.00 -9.27
C VAL A 79 -7.07 -16.45 -8.81
N GLU A 80 -5.94 -17.03 -8.39
CA GLU A 80 -5.85 -18.44 -8.02
C GLU A 80 -6.59 -18.78 -6.73
N HIS A 81 -6.54 -17.91 -5.72
CA HIS A 81 -7.04 -18.21 -4.38
C HIS A 81 -8.35 -17.51 -4.02
N TYR A 82 -8.75 -16.50 -4.81
CA TYR A 82 -9.90 -15.65 -4.52
C TYR A 82 -10.75 -15.37 -5.77
N ASP A 83 -10.63 -16.19 -6.83
CA ASP A 83 -11.39 -16.05 -8.09
C ASP A 83 -11.33 -14.65 -8.72
N GLY A 84 -10.21 -13.94 -8.51
CA GLY A 84 -10.02 -12.57 -8.99
C GLY A 84 -10.70 -11.49 -8.13
N ASP A 85 -11.44 -11.87 -7.09
CA ASP A 85 -12.06 -10.91 -6.16
C ASP A 85 -11.10 -10.57 -5.01
N ALA A 86 -10.46 -9.42 -5.09
CA ALA A 86 -9.60 -8.94 -4.02
C ALA A 86 -10.34 -8.72 -2.69
N ALA A 87 -11.66 -8.45 -2.71
CA ALA A 87 -12.44 -8.25 -1.50
C ALA A 87 -12.67 -9.58 -0.75
N ALA A 88 -12.69 -10.71 -1.45
CA ALA A 88 -12.79 -12.03 -0.85
C ALA A 88 -11.64 -12.33 0.14
N LEU A 89 -10.49 -11.68 -0.03
CA LEU A 89 -9.36 -11.78 0.89
C LEU A 89 -9.76 -11.46 2.34
N TRP A 90 -10.58 -10.43 2.54
CA TRP A 90 -10.98 -9.98 3.87
C TRP A 90 -12.44 -10.25 4.23
N SER A 91 -13.36 -10.32 3.26
CA SER A 91 -14.78 -10.51 3.53
C SER A 91 -15.09 -11.89 4.12
N GLY A 92 -14.30 -12.91 3.79
CA GLY A 92 -14.47 -14.27 4.30
C GLY A 92 -13.57 -14.61 5.50
N ALA A 93 -12.88 -13.65 6.12
CA ALA A 93 -12.02 -13.94 7.27
C ALA A 93 -12.85 -14.02 8.56
N ALA A 94 -12.73 -15.11 9.32
CA ALA A 94 -13.47 -15.33 10.54
C ALA A 94 -13.03 -14.38 11.67
N ASP A 95 -11.74 -14.05 11.73
CA ASP A 95 -11.18 -13.14 12.72
C ASP A 95 -9.93 -12.40 12.19
N GLY A 96 -9.38 -11.51 13.04
CA GLY A 96 -8.19 -10.73 12.68
C GLY A 96 -6.93 -11.57 12.54
N ALA A 97 -6.82 -12.69 13.22
CA ALA A 97 -5.65 -13.57 13.11
C ALA A 97 -5.65 -14.30 11.76
N GLU A 98 -6.80 -14.80 11.33
CA GLU A 98 -6.97 -15.39 10.01
C GLU A 98 -6.72 -14.35 8.91
N LEU A 99 -7.29 -13.14 9.03
CA LEU A 99 -7.04 -12.08 8.06
C LEU A 99 -5.55 -11.73 7.97
N LEU A 100 -4.86 -11.63 9.10
CA LEU A 100 -3.41 -11.42 9.10
C LEU A 100 -2.66 -12.56 8.40
N ALA A 101 -3.06 -13.82 8.61
CA ALA A 101 -2.45 -14.97 7.97
C ALA A 101 -2.64 -14.92 6.44
N ARG A 102 -3.85 -14.62 5.95
CA ARG A 102 -4.14 -14.41 4.52
C ARG A 102 -3.29 -13.28 3.92
N LEU A 103 -3.18 -12.15 4.61
CA LEU A 103 -2.34 -11.03 4.17
C LEU A 103 -0.85 -11.39 4.11
N LYS A 104 -0.36 -12.22 5.02
CA LYS A 104 1.03 -12.71 5.02
C LYS A 104 1.31 -13.70 3.89
N ALA A 105 0.31 -14.41 3.41
CA ALA A 105 0.42 -15.32 2.27
C ALA A 105 0.58 -14.58 0.93
N LEU A 106 0.24 -13.30 0.86
CA LEU A 106 0.37 -12.50 -0.36
C LEU A 106 1.83 -12.37 -0.79
N PRO A 107 2.15 -12.54 -2.08
CA PRO A 107 3.49 -12.35 -2.62
C PRO A 107 4.10 -11.00 -2.24
N GLY A 108 5.28 -11.03 -1.63
CA GLY A 108 5.98 -9.82 -1.19
C GLY A 108 5.44 -9.15 0.09
N PHE A 109 4.50 -9.79 0.80
CA PHE A 109 4.02 -9.36 2.10
C PHE A 109 4.72 -10.14 3.22
N GLY A 110 5.58 -9.45 3.98
CA GLY A 110 6.08 -9.97 5.26
C GLY A 110 5.21 -9.49 6.41
N GLN A 111 5.51 -9.95 7.63
CA GLN A 111 4.76 -9.62 8.86
C GLN A 111 4.43 -8.12 8.98
N GLN A 112 5.41 -7.25 8.79
CA GLN A 112 5.22 -5.81 8.96
C GLN A 112 4.22 -5.23 7.93
N LYS A 113 4.34 -5.59 6.66
CA LYS A 113 3.41 -5.10 5.63
C LYS A 113 1.99 -5.61 5.87
N ALA A 114 1.86 -6.88 6.23
CA ALA A 114 0.56 -7.49 6.54
C ALA A 114 -0.11 -6.81 7.73
N SER A 115 0.63 -6.56 8.83
CA SER A 115 0.10 -5.84 9.99
C SER A 115 -0.29 -4.39 9.68
N ILE A 116 0.51 -3.66 8.88
CA ILE A 116 0.17 -2.30 8.44
C ILE A 116 -1.07 -2.31 7.55
N PHE A 117 -1.18 -3.28 6.63
CA PHE A 117 -2.33 -3.36 5.73
C PHE A 117 -3.61 -3.76 6.47
N LEU A 118 -3.52 -4.66 7.45
CA LEU A 118 -4.63 -4.97 8.35
C LEU A 118 -5.10 -3.72 9.11
N ALA A 119 -4.16 -2.94 9.66
CA ALA A 119 -4.48 -1.68 10.31
C ALA A 119 -5.16 -0.67 9.36
N LEU A 120 -4.72 -0.60 8.10
CA LEU A 120 -5.33 0.24 7.07
C LEU A 120 -6.78 -0.20 6.79
N LEU A 121 -7.00 -1.49 6.61
CA LEU A 121 -8.35 -2.07 6.41
C LEU A 121 -9.28 -1.70 7.58
N GLY A 122 -8.80 -1.84 8.83
CA GLY A 122 -9.58 -1.54 10.03
C GLY A 122 -9.85 -0.05 10.23
N LYS A 123 -8.84 0.80 10.03
CA LYS A 123 -8.93 2.25 10.29
C LYS A 123 -9.63 3.02 9.18
N GLN A 124 -9.34 2.70 7.92
CA GLN A 124 -9.81 3.50 6.79
C GLN A 124 -10.99 2.87 6.04
N LEU A 125 -11.08 1.55 6.00
CA LEU A 125 -12.11 0.84 5.24
C LEU A 125 -13.17 0.15 6.11
N GLY A 126 -13.03 0.24 7.45
CA GLY A 126 -14.01 -0.33 8.37
C GLY A 126 -14.05 -1.86 8.43
N VAL A 127 -13.04 -2.55 7.86
CA VAL A 127 -12.91 -4.01 7.91
C VAL A 127 -12.31 -4.39 9.27
N ARG A 128 -13.17 -4.79 10.21
CA ARG A 128 -12.82 -5.01 11.61
C ARG A 128 -13.29 -6.39 12.11
N PRO A 129 -12.71 -7.49 11.60
CA PRO A 129 -13.02 -8.81 12.15
C PRO A 129 -12.58 -8.90 13.62
N ALA A 130 -13.17 -9.80 14.39
CA ALA A 130 -12.88 -9.95 15.82
C ALA A 130 -11.37 -10.06 16.09
N GLY A 131 -10.85 -9.24 17.01
CA GLY A 131 -9.43 -9.24 17.39
C GLY A 131 -8.47 -8.66 16.35
N TRP A 132 -8.94 -7.89 15.39
CA TRP A 132 -8.10 -7.27 14.36
C TRP A 132 -7.04 -6.32 14.96
N GLU A 133 -7.38 -5.59 16.03
CA GLU A 133 -6.41 -4.69 16.70
C GLU A 133 -5.23 -5.47 17.25
N ARG A 134 -5.50 -6.58 17.94
CA ARG A 134 -4.44 -7.45 18.45
C ARG A 134 -3.58 -8.04 17.35
N ALA A 135 -4.19 -8.43 16.22
CA ALA A 135 -3.48 -8.99 15.09
C ALA A 135 -2.62 -7.94 14.35
N ALA A 136 -3.11 -6.70 14.21
CA ALA A 136 -2.36 -5.59 13.63
C ALA A 136 -1.27 -5.04 14.57
N GLY A 137 -1.40 -5.30 15.89
CA GLY A 137 -0.46 -4.87 16.92
C GLY A 137 -0.36 -3.34 17.02
N ASP A 138 0.86 -2.82 17.17
CA ASP A 138 1.10 -1.38 17.36
C ASP A 138 0.52 -0.50 16.25
N TYR A 139 0.29 -1.05 15.06
CA TYR A 139 -0.28 -0.29 13.94
C TYR A 139 -1.78 -0.03 14.08
N ALA A 140 -2.48 -0.80 14.92
CA ALA A 140 -3.88 -0.56 15.26
C ALA A 140 -4.07 0.60 16.26
N LEU A 141 -3.05 0.89 17.06
CA LEU A 141 -3.10 1.95 18.07
C LEU A 141 -3.27 3.33 17.44
N ASP A 142 -3.86 4.24 18.18
CA ASP A 142 -3.97 5.64 17.79
C ASP A 142 -2.60 6.30 17.61
N GLY A 143 -2.56 7.30 16.74
CA GLY A 143 -1.36 8.05 16.43
C GLY A 143 -0.95 7.91 14.95
N TYR A 144 0.26 8.38 14.62
CA TYR A 144 0.76 8.45 13.24
C TYR A 144 1.84 7.40 12.99
N ARG A 145 1.51 6.13 13.18
CA ARG A 145 2.48 5.01 13.21
C ARG A 145 2.83 4.47 11.82
N SER A 146 1.88 4.52 10.89
CA SER A 146 2.05 3.95 9.55
C SER A 146 1.18 4.66 8.50
N VAL A 147 1.22 4.15 7.26
CA VAL A 147 0.33 4.59 6.19
C VAL A 147 -1.16 4.40 6.52
N ALA A 148 -1.50 3.51 7.44
CA ALA A 148 -2.85 3.32 7.93
C ALA A 148 -3.45 4.57 8.62
N ASP A 149 -2.59 5.51 9.02
CA ASP A 149 -2.96 6.76 9.70
C ASP A 149 -2.90 7.98 8.77
N VAL A 150 -2.63 7.77 7.47
CA VAL A 150 -2.49 8.85 6.49
C VAL A 150 -3.83 9.10 5.83
N THR A 151 -4.41 10.26 6.10
CA THR A 151 -5.68 10.74 5.50
C THR A 151 -5.48 12.00 4.66
N ASP A 152 -4.39 12.74 4.90
CA ASP A 152 -4.06 14.00 4.24
C ASP A 152 -2.54 14.27 4.27
N ALA A 153 -2.12 15.40 3.72
CA ALA A 153 -0.71 15.81 3.71
C ALA A 153 -0.14 16.04 5.11
N THR A 154 -0.96 16.53 6.04
CA THR A 154 -0.55 16.79 7.42
C THR A 154 -0.29 15.49 8.18
N SER A 155 -1.20 14.53 8.09
CA SER A 155 -1.05 13.19 8.68
C SER A 155 0.13 12.44 8.08
N LEU A 156 0.38 12.59 6.77
CA LEU A 156 1.57 12.02 6.12
C LEU A 156 2.86 12.59 6.74
N GLN A 157 2.93 13.91 6.98
CA GLN A 157 4.10 14.51 7.62
C GLN A 157 4.30 13.98 9.04
N LYS A 158 3.24 13.87 9.83
CA LYS A 158 3.29 13.32 11.19
C LYS A 158 3.77 11.87 11.22
N VAL A 159 3.34 11.03 10.25
CA VAL A 159 3.84 9.65 10.09
C VAL A 159 5.35 9.63 9.76
N ARG A 160 5.81 10.55 8.91
CA ARG A 160 7.25 10.68 8.57
C ARG A 160 8.07 11.06 9.80
N ASP A 161 7.59 12.01 10.60
CA ASP A 161 8.27 12.48 11.81
C ASP A 161 8.31 11.40 12.88
N HIS A 162 7.22 10.68 13.08
CA HIS A 162 7.19 9.51 13.96
C HIS A 162 8.21 8.44 13.55
N LYS A 163 8.26 8.08 12.27
CA LYS A 163 9.25 7.09 11.76
C LYS A 163 10.70 7.56 11.96
N ARG A 164 10.95 8.85 11.81
CA ARG A 164 12.27 9.44 12.06
C ARG A 164 12.64 9.32 13.54
N ALA A 165 11.75 9.72 14.43
CA ALA A 165 11.96 9.63 15.89
C ALA A 165 12.22 8.19 16.34
N VAL A 166 11.43 7.22 15.87
CA VAL A 166 11.64 5.80 16.19
C VAL A 166 13.03 5.31 15.72
N LYS A 167 13.43 5.70 14.50
CA LYS A 167 14.74 5.33 13.95
C LYS A 167 15.90 5.94 14.76
N GLU A 168 15.76 7.18 15.18
CA GLU A 168 16.77 7.87 16.00
C GLU A 168 16.88 7.24 17.40
N ALA A 169 15.74 6.94 18.03
CA ALA A 169 15.71 6.24 19.31
C ALA A 169 16.37 4.86 19.24
N ALA A 170 16.05 4.08 18.19
CA ALA A 170 16.66 2.77 17.98
C ALA A 170 18.19 2.86 17.73
N LYS A 171 18.66 3.95 17.08
CA LYS A 171 20.09 4.19 16.89
C LYS A 171 20.79 4.58 18.20
N ALA A 172 20.14 5.37 19.04
CA ALA A 172 20.66 5.76 20.34
C ALA A 172 20.78 4.56 21.31
N ALA A 173 19.80 3.67 21.29
CA ALA A 173 19.79 2.46 22.14
C ALA A 173 20.85 1.40 21.75
N ARG A 174 21.49 1.53 20.58
CA ARG A 174 22.58 0.64 20.10
C ARG A 174 23.97 1.17 20.37
N ARG A 175 24.08 2.34 20.99
CA ARG A 175 25.37 2.97 21.39
C ARG A 175 25.65 2.78 22.86
#